data_2333d540611126f770c484393883ffa1
#
_entry.id   2333d540611126f770c484393883ffa1
#
_cell.length_a   1.000
_cell.length_b   1.000
_cell.length_c   1.000
_cell.angle_alpha   90.00
_cell.angle_beta   90.00
_cell.angle_gamma   90.00
#
_symmetry.space_group_name_H-M   'P 1'
#
loop_
_entity.id
_entity.type
_entity.pdbx_description
1 polymer ?
#
loop_
_entity_poly.entity_id
_entity_poly.type
_entity_poly.pdbx_seq_one_letter_code
_entity_poly.pdbx_strand_id
1 'polypeptide(L)'
;MIHELETDRLKLRQWRSDDYPTFAAMSTDLRVMEFFPNPLTSDESDALASKIEALIAEKGWGLWAVEIKDSQKFAGFVGLHEPMMDLPFSPCVEVGWRLGYEFWGQGYATEAANASLKFAFETLELTEVVSFTATQNLRSQAVMKRLKMQNTGNNFDHPNVPIDHPLREHVLYRIGRSENS
;
A
#
# COMPACT_ATOMS: atom_id res chain seq x y z
N MET A 1 -14.11 -8.48 13.83
CA MET A 1 -13.95 -9.57 12.81
C MET A 1 -12.98 -9.05 11.75
N ILE A 2 -12.00 -9.85 11.34
CA ILE A 2 -11.05 -9.46 10.30
C ILE A 2 -11.66 -9.77 8.93
N HIS A 3 -11.67 -8.78 8.04
CA HIS A 3 -12.06 -8.96 6.66
C HIS A 3 -10.87 -9.45 5.83
N GLU A 4 -11.05 -10.56 5.14
CA GLU A 4 -10.14 -11.05 4.10
C GLU A 4 -10.79 -10.84 2.74
N LEU A 5 -9.98 -10.49 1.73
CA LEU A 5 -10.48 -10.24 0.38
C LEU A 5 -9.89 -11.29 -0.56
N GLU A 6 -10.69 -11.68 -1.55
CA GLU A 6 -10.23 -12.61 -2.57
C GLU A 6 -10.47 -12.02 -3.96
N THR A 7 -9.52 -12.29 -4.84
CA THR A 7 -9.58 -11.99 -6.28
C THR A 7 -9.38 -13.28 -7.07
N ASP A 8 -9.27 -13.18 -8.37
CA ASP A 8 -9.03 -14.37 -9.22
C ASP A 8 -7.71 -15.05 -8.83
N ARG A 9 -6.63 -14.29 -8.60
CA ARG A 9 -5.28 -14.82 -8.38
C ARG A 9 -4.75 -14.63 -6.96
N LEU A 10 -5.39 -13.79 -6.13
CA LEU A 10 -4.82 -13.33 -4.87
C LEU A 10 -5.79 -13.58 -3.71
N LYS A 11 -5.19 -13.78 -2.53
CA LYS A 11 -5.85 -13.70 -1.24
C LYS A 11 -5.20 -12.58 -0.42
N LEU A 12 -5.98 -11.59 -0.02
CA LEU A 12 -5.58 -10.52 0.89
C LEU A 12 -6.05 -10.92 2.28
N ARG A 13 -5.11 -11.23 3.17
CA ARG A 13 -5.38 -11.86 4.46
C ARG A 13 -4.64 -11.18 5.60
N GLN A 14 -4.96 -11.61 6.82
CA GLN A 14 -4.15 -11.24 7.98
C GLN A 14 -2.72 -11.76 7.83
N TRP A 15 -1.78 -11.02 8.39
CA TRP A 15 -0.37 -11.41 8.46
C TRP A 15 -0.17 -12.66 9.32
N ARG A 16 0.88 -13.40 9.01
CA ARG A 16 1.32 -14.60 9.75
C ARG A 16 2.80 -14.45 10.07
N SER A 17 3.25 -15.09 11.12
CA SER A 17 4.68 -15.10 11.50
C SER A 17 5.60 -15.55 10.35
N ASP A 18 5.13 -16.45 9.50
CA ASP A 18 5.88 -16.97 8.36
C ASP A 18 6.07 -15.92 7.23
N ASP A 19 5.30 -14.83 7.22
CA ASP A 19 5.45 -13.74 6.26
C ASP A 19 6.66 -12.83 6.59
N TYR A 20 7.02 -12.72 7.86
CA TYR A 20 8.01 -11.77 8.37
C TYR A 20 9.40 -11.91 7.75
N PRO A 21 9.98 -13.12 7.65
CA PRO A 21 11.30 -13.28 7.02
C PRO A 21 11.33 -12.84 5.56
N THR A 22 10.26 -13.14 4.81
CA THR A 22 10.14 -12.73 3.41
C THR A 22 9.95 -11.22 3.29
N PHE A 23 9.17 -10.62 4.19
CA PHE A 23 8.98 -9.17 4.23
C PHE A 23 10.27 -8.43 4.61
N ALA A 24 11.06 -8.97 5.55
CA ALA A 24 12.38 -8.42 5.90
C ALA A 24 13.32 -8.45 4.69
N ALA A 25 13.37 -9.56 3.94
CA ALA A 25 14.17 -9.65 2.73
C ALA A 25 13.73 -8.64 1.66
N MET A 26 12.42 -8.41 1.46
CA MET A 26 11.91 -7.36 0.57
C MET A 26 12.32 -5.96 1.04
N SER A 27 12.31 -5.70 2.33
CA SER A 27 12.57 -4.39 2.92
C SER A 27 14.07 -4.01 2.89
N THR A 28 14.95 -4.95 2.59
CA THR A 28 16.38 -4.72 2.31
C THR A 28 16.70 -4.65 0.82
N ASP A 29 15.78 -5.06 -0.05
CA ASP A 29 15.99 -5.02 -1.51
C ASP A 29 15.94 -3.56 -2.02
N LEU A 30 17.07 -3.05 -2.50
CA LEU A 30 17.19 -1.67 -2.99
C LEU A 30 16.25 -1.35 -4.14
N ARG A 31 15.82 -2.35 -4.93
CA ARG A 31 14.84 -2.17 -6.00
C ARG A 31 13.45 -1.90 -5.43
N VAL A 32 13.08 -2.65 -4.39
CA VAL A 32 11.79 -2.49 -3.69
C VAL A 32 11.76 -1.17 -2.93
N MET A 33 12.88 -0.80 -2.31
CA MET A 33 13.00 0.38 -1.45
C MET A 33 13.53 1.63 -2.16
N GLU A 34 13.65 1.61 -3.49
CA GLU A 34 14.22 2.69 -4.32
C GLU A 34 13.62 4.08 -4.03
N PHE A 35 12.32 4.13 -3.74
CA PHE A 35 11.59 5.39 -3.48
C PHE A 35 11.26 5.61 -1.99
N PHE A 36 12.01 4.97 -1.12
CA PHE A 36 12.01 5.23 0.32
C PHE A 36 13.36 5.82 0.73
N PRO A 37 13.42 6.70 1.75
CA PRO A 37 14.69 7.32 2.15
C PRO A 37 15.78 6.33 2.50
N ASN A 38 15.42 5.20 3.12
CA ASN A 38 16.35 4.13 3.48
C ASN A 38 15.67 2.76 3.38
N PRO A 39 16.41 1.69 3.09
CA PRO A 39 15.96 0.33 3.36
C PRO A 39 15.73 0.15 4.86
N LEU A 40 14.91 -0.84 5.22
CA LEU A 40 14.68 -1.19 6.62
C LEU A 40 15.66 -2.29 7.07
N THR A 41 16.10 -2.22 8.30
CA THR A 41 16.72 -3.37 8.98
C THR A 41 15.67 -4.47 9.22
N SER A 42 16.11 -5.68 9.55
CA SER A 42 15.18 -6.77 9.89
C SER A 42 14.28 -6.41 11.07
N ASP A 43 14.85 -5.79 12.12
CA ASP A 43 14.08 -5.38 13.30
C ASP A 43 13.04 -4.30 12.97
N GLU A 44 13.39 -3.33 12.13
CA GLU A 44 12.46 -2.29 11.66
C GLU A 44 11.36 -2.89 10.77
N SER A 45 11.71 -3.86 9.92
CA SER A 45 10.75 -4.58 9.08
C SER A 45 9.76 -5.39 9.93
N ASP A 46 10.26 -6.13 10.92
CA ASP A 46 9.43 -6.91 11.84
C ASP A 46 8.52 -6.02 12.69
N ALA A 47 9.05 -4.90 13.16
CA ALA A 47 8.26 -3.90 13.90
C ALA A 47 7.13 -3.32 13.03
N LEU A 48 7.41 -3.03 11.75
CA LEU A 48 6.40 -2.56 10.80
C LEU A 48 5.33 -3.63 10.53
N ALA A 49 5.74 -4.89 10.29
CA ALA A 49 4.82 -6.01 10.07
C ALA A 49 3.91 -6.22 11.28
N SER A 50 4.49 -6.25 12.49
CA SER A 50 3.75 -6.39 13.75
C SER A 50 2.75 -5.26 13.96
N LYS A 51 3.13 -4.01 13.65
CA LYS A 51 2.22 -2.86 13.71
C LYS A 51 1.05 -3.01 12.74
N ILE A 52 1.32 -3.42 11.50
CA ILE A 52 0.28 -3.63 10.49
C ILE A 52 -0.67 -4.74 10.93
N GLU A 53 -0.14 -5.86 11.40
CA GLU A 53 -0.92 -7.00 11.92
C GLU A 53 -1.84 -6.57 13.07
N ALA A 54 -1.32 -5.80 14.04
CA ALA A 54 -2.08 -5.29 15.17
C ALA A 54 -3.21 -4.33 14.72
N LEU A 55 -2.94 -3.44 13.76
CA LEU A 55 -3.95 -2.53 13.22
C LEU A 55 -5.08 -3.27 12.50
N ILE A 56 -4.77 -4.33 11.75
CA ILE A 56 -5.80 -5.18 11.12
C ILE A 56 -6.61 -5.92 12.19
N ALA A 57 -5.96 -6.43 13.24
CA ALA A 57 -6.66 -7.09 14.35
C ALA A 57 -7.64 -6.16 15.07
N GLU A 58 -7.25 -4.88 15.23
CA GLU A 58 -8.06 -3.85 15.87
C GLU A 58 -9.22 -3.39 14.99
N LYS A 59 -8.92 -2.99 13.74
CA LYS A 59 -9.89 -2.35 12.83
C LYS A 59 -10.69 -3.35 11.98
N GLY A 60 -10.19 -4.57 11.83
CA GLY A 60 -10.75 -5.57 10.92
C GLY A 60 -10.30 -5.42 9.48
N TRP A 61 -9.55 -4.37 9.13
CA TRP A 61 -9.03 -4.08 7.80
C TRP A 61 -7.71 -3.31 7.88
N GLY A 62 -6.94 -3.30 6.81
CA GLY A 62 -5.66 -2.59 6.80
C GLY A 62 -4.82 -2.89 5.56
N LEU A 63 -3.50 -2.90 5.74
CA LEU A 63 -2.53 -3.32 4.74
C LEU A 63 -2.40 -4.86 4.79
N TRP A 64 -3.24 -5.55 4.05
CA TRP A 64 -3.28 -7.01 4.05
C TRP A 64 -2.01 -7.65 3.47
N ALA A 65 -1.62 -8.77 4.03
CA ALA A 65 -0.66 -9.66 3.40
C ALA A 65 -1.27 -10.23 2.11
N VAL A 66 -0.54 -10.10 1.01
CA VAL A 66 -0.95 -10.63 -0.30
C VAL A 66 -0.35 -12.01 -0.51
N GLU A 67 -1.21 -13.01 -0.64
CA GLU A 67 -0.84 -14.38 -0.96
C GLU A 67 -1.29 -14.71 -2.38
N ILE A 68 -0.38 -15.29 -3.18
CA ILE A 68 -0.68 -15.77 -4.52
C ILE A 68 -1.33 -17.15 -4.41
N LYS A 69 -2.57 -17.31 -4.88
CA LYS A 69 -3.36 -18.55 -4.69
C LYS A 69 -2.66 -19.79 -5.22
N ASP A 70 -2.11 -19.74 -6.44
CA ASP A 70 -1.51 -20.90 -7.09
C ASP A 70 -0.25 -21.42 -6.39
N SER A 71 0.59 -20.51 -5.88
CA SER A 71 1.88 -20.85 -5.28
C SER A 71 1.88 -20.80 -3.76
N GLN A 72 0.85 -20.23 -3.16
CA GLN A 72 0.74 -19.91 -1.72
C GLN A 72 1.88 -19.02 -1.19
N LYS A 73 2.58 -18.32 -2.09
CA LYS A 73 3.67 -17.42 -1.72
C LYS A 73 3.14 -16.08 -1.23
N PHE A 74 3.75 -15.58 -0.15
CA PHE A 74 3.60 -14.21 0.28
C PHE A 74 4.30 -13.26 -0.72
N ALA A 75 3.56 -12.31 -1.25
CA ALA A 75 4.06 -11.38 -2.27
C ALA A 75 4.38 -9.99 -1.73
N GLY A 76 3.98 -9.68 -0.50
CA GLY A 76 4.08 -8.36 0.10
C GLY A 76 2.75 -7.92 0.69
N PHE A 77 2.49 -6.63 0.70
CA PHE A 77 1.22 -6.10 1.20
C PHE A 77 0.54 -5.15 0.20
N VAL A 78 -0.77 -5.14 0.24
CA VAL A 78 -1.63 -4.15 -0.41
C VAL A 78 -2.84 -3.91 0.48
N GLY A 79 -3.32 -2.68 0.54
CA GLY A 79 -4.55 -2.40 1.26
C GLY A 79 -4.76 -0.95 1.61
N LEU A 80 -5.54 -0.73 2.64
CA LEU A 80 -5.97 0.58 3.09
C LEU A 80 -5.32 0.91 4.43
N HIS A 81 -4.99 2.15 4.66
CA HIS A 81 -4.62 2.63 5.99
C HIS A 81 -4.92 4.11 6.19
N GLU A 82 -5.02 4.51 7.43
CA GLU A 82 -5.09 5.93 7.82
C GLU A 82 -3.67 6.37 8.16
N PRO A 83 -3.06 7.29 7.38
CA PRO A 83 -1.74 7.83 7.70
C PRO A 83 -1.75 8.48 9.09
N MET A 84 -0.77 8.13 9.92
CA MET A 84 -0.68 8.66 11.29
C MET A 84 -0.02 10.04 11.35
N MET A 85 0.62 10.46 10.26
CA MET A 85 1.23 11.78 10.14
C MET A 85 0.20 12.82 9.72
N ASP A 86 0.43 14.06 10.11
CA ASP A 86 -0.38 15.19 9.66
C ASP A 86 -0.01 15.57 8.22
N LEU A 87 -0.94 15.32 7.30
CA LEU A 87 -0.80 15.63 5.88
C LEU A 87 -1.71 16.80 5.51
N PRO A 88 -1.39 17.59 4.46
CA PRO A 88 -2.22 18.72 4.04
C PRO A 88 -3.68 18.37 3.72
N PHE A 89 -3.96 17.09 3.51
CA PHE A 89 -5.27 16.52 3.16
C PHE A 89 -5.81 15.55 4.23
N SER A 90 -5.22 15.52 5.44
CA SER A 90 -5.74 14.75 6.57
C SER A 90 -7.07 15.32 7.09
N PRO A 91 -7.97 14.48 7.61
CA PRO A 91 -7.90 13.02 7.67
C PRO A 91 -8.19 12.36 6.32
N CYS A 92 -7.54 11.25 6.04
CA CYS A 92 -7.75 10.51 4.81
C CYS A 92 -7.53 8.99 5.01
N VAL A 93 -8.04 8.20 4.07
CA VAL A 93 -7.67 6.79 3.92
C VAL A 93 -6.85 6.66 2.64
N GLU A 94 -5.69 6.05 2.76
CA GLU A 94 -4.78 5.79 1.65
C GLU A 94 -4.88 4.33 1.20
N VAL A 95 -4.89 4.08 -0.10
CA VAL A 95 -4.58 2.78 -0.68
C VAL A 95 -3.10 2.72 -1.01
N GLY A 96 -2.40 1.72 -0.47
CA GLY A 96 -0.95 1.56 -0.62
C GLY A 96 -0.55 0.13 -0.94
N TRP A 97 0.67 -0.04 -1.45
CA TRP A 97 1.25 -1.33 -1.82
C TRP A 97 2.75 -1.35 -1.70
N ARG A 98 3.28 -2.53 -1.36
CA ARG A 98 4.69 -2.89 -1.46
C ARG A 98 4.78 -4.38 -1.75
N LEU A 99 5.26 -4.72 -2.95
CA LEU A 99 5.43 -6.10 -3.40
C LEU A 99 6.91 -6.41 -3.65
N GLY A 100 7.29 -7.65 -3.43
CA GLY A 100 8.61 -8.16 -3.77
C GLY A 100 8.88 -8.00 -5.27
N TYR A 101 10.14 -7.74 -5.63
CA TYR A 101 10.55 -7.47 -7.00
C TYR A 101 10.13 -8.60 -7.97
N GLU A 102 10.21 -9.86 -7.52
CA GLU A 102 9.83 -11.03 -8.33
C GLU A 102 8.36 -11.06 -8.76
N PHE A 103 7.49 -10.29 -8.07
CA PHE A 103 6.06 -10.20 -8.35
C PHE A 103 5.66 -8.98 -9.17
N TRP A 104 6.63 -8.16 -9.58
CA TRP A 104 6.35 -6.97 -10.38
C TRP A 104 5.99 -7.32 -11.83
N GLY A 105 5.29 -6.41 -12.52
CA GLY A 105 4.94 -6.56 -13.93
C GLY A 105 3.84 -7.57 -14.21
N GLN A 106 3.27 -8.21 -13.20
CA GLN A 106 2.23 -9.25 -13.33
C GLN A 106 0.80 -8.74 -13.04
N GLY A 107 0.67 -7.46 -12.70
CA GLY A 107 -0.61 -6.83 -12.41
C GLY A 107 -1.14 -7.06 -10.99
N TYR A 108 -0.40 -7.73 -10.12
CA TYR A 108 -0.86 -8.06 -8.76
C TYR A 108 -1.18 -6.83 -7.90
N ALA A 109 -0.35 -5.78 -7.97
CA ALA A 109 -0.62 -4.55 -7.23
C ALA A 109 -1.96 -3.92 -7.65
N THR A 110 -2.23 -3.85 -8.96
CA THR A 110 -3.48 -3.30 -9.50
C THR A 110 -4.68 -4.15 -9.09
N GLU A 111 -4.57 -5.49 -9.19
CA GLU A 111 -5.64 -6.43 -8.84
C GLU A 111 -6.00 -6.34 -7.35
N ALA A 112 -4.99 -6.37 -6.47
CA ALA A 112 -5.19 -6.27 -5.04
C ALA A 112 -5.72 -4.90 -4.60
N ALA A 113 -5.20 -3.81 -5.19
CA ALA A 113 -5.65 -2.45 -4.89
C ALA A 113 -7.09 -2.21 -5.37
N ASN A 114 -7.51 -2.77 -6.51
CA ASN A 114 -8.91 -2.73 -6.95
C ASN A 114 -9.84 -3.40 -5.93
N ALA A 115 -9.47 -4.58 -5.40
CA ALA A 115 -10.24 -5.24 -4.36
C ALA A 115 -10.31 -4.40 -3.08
N SER A 116 -9.20 -3.74 -2.72
CA SER A 116 -9.15 -2.84 -1.56
C SER A 116 -10.04 -1.61 -1.75
N LEU A 117 -10.04 -1.00 -2.94
CA LEU A 117 -10.92 0.14 -3.26
C LEU A 117 -12.40 -0.28 -3.24
N LYS A 118 -12.72 -1.44 -3.80
CA LYS A 118 -14.09 -1.99 -3.73
C LYS A 118 -14.54 -2.14 -2.27
N PHE A 119 -13.69 -2.72 -1.41
CA PHE A 119 -13.97 -2.84 0.01
C PHE A 119 -14.15 -1.47 0.69
N ALA A 120 -13.29 -0.49 0.35
CA ALA A 120 -13.40 0.87 0.88
C ALA A 120 -14.75 1.53 0.57
N PHE A 121 -15.24 1.37 -0.65
CA PHE A 121 -16.47 2.03 -1.09
C PHE A 121 -17.75 1.25 -0.74
N GLU A 122 -17.72 -0.09 -0.78
CA GLU A 122 -18.91 -0.92 -0.55
C GLU A 122 -19.09 -1.31 0.91
N THR A 123 -17.98 -1.53 1.65
CA THR A 123 -18.05 -2.02 3.04
C THR A 123 -17.79 -0.91 4.05
N LEU A 124 -16.76 -0.09 3.83
CA LEU A 124 -16.45 1.04 4.71
C LEU A 124 -17.25 2.30 4.37
N GLU A 125 -17.98 2.29 3.24
CA GLU A 125 -18.81 3.40 2.74
C GLU A 125 -18.04 4.72 2.61
N LEU A 126 -16.73 4.66 2.36
CA LEU A 126 -15.91 5.85 2.17
C LEU A 126 -16.37 6.62 0.92
N THR A 127 -16.22 7.93 0.96
CA THR A 127 -16.54 8.80 -0.18
C THR A 127 -15.36 9.01 -1.11
N GLU A 128 -14.13 8.91 -0.57
CA GLU A 128 -12.88 9.13 -1.29
C GLU A 128 -11.76 8.28 -0.68
N VAL A 129 -10.82 7.86 -1.53
CA VAL A 129 -9.56 7.22 -1.14
C VAL A 129 -8.42 7.93 -1.86
N VAL A 130 -7.30 8.14 -1.18
CA VAL A 130 -6.10 8.76 -1.74
C VAL A 130 -4.99 7.72 -1.95
N SER A 131 -3.99 8.09 -2.74
CA SER A 131 -2.70 7.40 -2.82
C SER A 131 -1.64 8.42 -3.18
N PHE A 132 -0.45 8.28 -2.61
CA PHE A 132 0.64 9.20 -2.86
C PHE A 132 1.99 8.48 -2.90
N THR A 133 2.93 9.06 -3.60
CA THR A 133 4.29 8.53 -3.73
C THR A 133 5.24 9.65 -4.16
N ALA A 134 6.55 9.41 -4.01
CA ALA A 134 7.56 10.33 -4.54
C ALA A 134 7.32 10.63 -6.03
N THR A 135 7.49 11.88 -6.45
CA THR A 135 7.24 12.33 -7.84
C THR A 135 7.95 11.50 -8.88
N GLN A 136 9.12 10.93 -8.54
CA GLN A 136 9.95 10.11 -9.41
C GLN A 136 9.46 8.66 -9.53
N ASN A 137 8.56 8.20 -8.66
CA ASN A 137 8.07 6.82 -8.67
C ASN A 137 6.98 6.62 -9.75
N LEU A 138 7.42 6.56 -11.00
CA LEU A 138 6.52 6.39 -12.15
C LEU A 138 5.82 5.03 -12.14
N ARG A 139 6.42 4.01 -11.53
CA ARG A 139 5.81 2.66 -11.42
C ARG A 139 4.55 2.70 -10.56
N SER A 140 4.62 3.30 -9.37
CA SER A 140 3.43 3.45 -8.52
C SER A 140 2.38 4.37 -9.16
N GLN A 141 2.80 5.46 -9.80
CA GLN A 141 1.86 6.31 -10.54
C GLN A 141 1.16 5.56 -11.69
N ALA A 142 1.83 4.63 -12.36
CA ALA A 142 1.21 3.80 -13.38
C ALA A 142 0.13 2.86 -12.78
N VAL A 143 0.33 2.35 -11.57
CA VAL A 143 -0.71 1.60 -10.84
C VAL A 143 -1.88 2.52 -10.50
N MET A 144 -1.64 3.72 -9.93
CA MET A 144 -2.69 4.70 -9.62
C MET A 144 -3.54 5.03 -10.85
N LYS A 145 -2.91 5.24 -12.01
CA LYS A 145 -3.61 5.49 -13.27
C LYS A 145 -4.46 4.30 -13.74
N ARG A 146 -3.97 3.06 -13.59
CA ARG A 146 -4.75 1.84 -13.92
C ARG A 146 -5.96 1.68 -12.99
N LEU A 147 -5.85 2.14 -11.74
CA LEU A 147 -6.94 2.21 -10.79
C LEU A 147 -7.94 3.36 -11.09
N LYS A 148 -7.73 4.11 -12.18
CA LYS A 148 -8.50 5.30 -12.55
C LYS A 148 -8.44 6.44 -11.54
N MET A 149 -7.43 6.43 -10.65
CA MET A 149 -7.19 7.54 -9.74
C MET A 149 -6.72 8.78 -10.51
N GLN A 150 -7.16 9.93 -10.09
CA GLN A 150 -6.84 11.21 -10.72
C GLN A 150 -5.71 11.92 -9.98
N ASN A 151 -4.70 12.37 -10.71
CA ASN A 151 -3.67 13.25 -10.15
C ASN A 151 -4.30 14.59 -9.82
N THR A 152 -4.18 15.03 -8.57
CA THR A 152 -4.77 16.30 -8.11
C THR A 152 -4.05 17.53 -8.64
N GLY A 153 -2.79 17.36 -9.11
CA GLY A 153 -1.90 18.48 -9.44
C GLY A 153 -1.33 19.20 -8.22
N ASN A 154 -1.69 18.78 -7.01
CA ASN A 154 -1.22 19.39 -5.77
C ASN A 154 -0.16 18.47 -5.13
N ASN A 155 1.08 18.65 -5.54
CA ASN A 155 2.21 17.98 -4.88
C ASN A 155 2.39 18.50 -3.46
N PHE A 156 3.01 17.70 -2.60
CA PHE A 156 3.29 18.07 -1.22
C PHE A 156 4.61 17.47 -0.74
N ASP A 157 5.17 18.06 0.28
CA ASP A 157 6.37 17.56 0.96
C ASP A 157 5.97 16.52 2.00
N HIS A 158 6.49 15.29 1.85
CA HIS A 158 6.20 14.23 2.82
C HIS A 158 6.91 14.50 4.15
N PRO A 159 6.18 14.63 5.28
CA PRO A 159 6.74 15.09 6.55
C PRO A 159 7.82 14.17 7.12
N ASN A 160 7.78 12.87 6.85
CA ASN A 160 8.75 11.89 7.33
C ASN A 160 9.99 11.75 6.43
N VAL A 161 10.08 12.54 5.35
CA VAL A 161 11.27 12.57 4.47
C VAL A 161 12.09 13.82 4.79
N PRO A 162 13.41 13.70 4.98
CA PRO A 162 14.27 14.85 5.30
C PRO A 162 14.11 16.02 4.32
N ILE A 163 14.29 17.27 4.80
CA ILE A 163 13.97 18.50 4.05
C ILE A 163 14.69 18.56 2.69
N ASP A 164 15.94 18.20 2.63
CA ASP A 164 16.75 18.27 1.40
C ASP A 164 16.82 16.94 0.62
N HIS A 165 15.98 15.98 0.99
CA HIS A 165 15.99 14.67 0.35
C HIS A 165 15.27 14.71 -1.00
N PRO A 166 15.83 14.15 -2.10
CA PRO A 166 15.23 14.18 -3.43
C PRO A 166 13.87 13.48 -3.53
N LEU A 167 13.55 12.58 -2.60
CA LEU A 167 12.25 11.88 -2.55
C LEU A 167 11.20 12.61 -1.69
N ARG A 168 11.48 13.84 -1.22
CA ARG A 168 10.58 14.53 -0.32
C ARG A 168 9.27 14.95 -0.99
N GLU A 169 9.35 15.45 -2.22
CA GLU A 169 8.15 15.85 -2.97
C GLU A 169 7.36 14.64 -3.43
N HIS A 170 6.07 14.60 -3.10
CA HIS A 170 5.13 13.54 -3.46
C HIS A 170 4.02 14.06 -4.35
N VAL A 171 3.57 13.22 -5.28
CA VAL A 171 2.31 13.41 -6.01
C VAL A 171 1.16 12.86 -5.18
N LEU A 172 0.00 13.51 -5.29
CA LEU A 172 -1.24 13.08 -4.65
C LEU A 172 -2.25 12.70 -5.73
N TYR A 173 -2.73 11.46 -5.64
CA TYR A 173 -3.84 10.94 -6.44
C TYR A 173 -5.05 10.69 -5.55
N ARG A 174 -6.25 10.81 -6.12
CA ARG A 174 -7.51 10.50 -5.43
C ARG A 174 -8.49 9.79 -6.35
N ILE A 175 -9.42 9.05 -5.75
CA ILE A 175 -10.56 8.45 -6.43
C ILE A 175 -11.80 8.57 -5.53
N GLY A 176 -12.90 9.00 -6.10
CA GLY A 176 -14.19 9.07 -5.44
C GLY A 176 -15.01 7.79 -5.66
N ARG A 177 -15.99 7.55 -4.78
CA ARG A 177 -16.90 6.39 -4.86
C ARG A 177 -17.61 6.28 -6.22
N SER A 178 -18.02 7.39 -6.81
CA SER A 178 -18.71 7.43 -8.11
C SER A 178 -17.82 7.12 -9.32
N GLU A 179 -16.51 7.17 -9.15
CA GLU A 179 -15.53 6.96 -10.22
C GLU A 179 -15.00 5.52 -10.28
N ASN A 180 -15.34 4.71 -9.26
CA ASN A 180 -14.92 3.30 -9.14
C ASN A 180 -15.95 2.33 -9.74
N SER A 181 -16.97 2.82 -10.42
CA SER A 181 -18.04 2.01 -11.02
C SER A 181 -17.70 1.54 -12.42
#